data_f73f1a6a2f4b99734abd2ab574decc94
#
_entry.id   f73f1a6a2f4b99734abd2ab574decc94
#
_cell.length_a   1.000
_cell.length_b   1.000
_cell.length_c   1.000
_cell.angle_alpha   90.00
_cell.angle_beta   90.00
_cell.angle_gamma   90.00
#
_symmetry.space_group_name_H-M   'P 1'
#
loop_
_entity.id
_entity.type
_entity.pdbx_description
1 polymer ?
#
loop_
_entity_poly.entity_id
_entity_poly.type
_entity_poly.pdbx_seq_one_letter_code
_entity_poly.pdbx_strand_id
1 'polypeptide(L)'
;KGTGDSAYIKNDFRTAIQIYETLLQQGEAAEIYYNLGNCYYKVNEIARAILNYERALLLKPGNSDIRANLEIARAKTIDKVVQKPEIFFVAWTKSLINCLGVDAWARYGIAAFIALLIGVFFFCFSKQVLWKKVGFFCGLAFLFITIICNVFASQQKNKLLNRSEAIVLSPSVTVRSTPSESGTSLFILH
;
A
#
# COMPACT_ATOMS: atom_id res chain seq x y z
N LYS A 1 9.95 11.02 16.63
CA LYS A 1 8.53 10.64 16.58
C LYS A 1 7.80 11.14 17.84
N GLY A 2 8.24 10.83 19.04
CA GLY A 2 7.61 11.21 20.29
C GLY A 2 7.33 12.71 20.47
N THR A 3 8.19 13.60 19.94
CA THR A 3 7.97 15.04 19.96
C THR A 3 6.81 15.48 19.07
N GLY A 4 6.69 14.89 17.87
CA GLY A 4 5.57 15.14 16.96
C GLY A 4 4.24 14.63 17.53
N ASP A 5 4.25 13.44 18.13
CA ASP A 5 3.07 12.87 18.81
C ASP A 5 2.63 13.74 19.99
N SER A 6 3.59 14.30 20.75
CA SER A 6 3.30 15.24 21.85
C SER A 6 2.68 16.55 21.38
N ALA A 7 3.16 17.11 20.26
CA ALA A 7 2.58 18.31 19.65
C ALA A 7 1.15 18.03 19.16
N TYR A 8 0.93 16.87 18.53
CA TYR A 8 -0.40 16.45 18.08
C TYR A 8 -1.41 16.34 19.24
N ILE A 9 -1.02 15.73 20.35
CA ILE A 9 -1.86 15.60 21.56
C ILE A 9 -2.22 16.96 22.16
N LYS A 10 -1.31 17.95 22.06
CA LYS A 10 -1.55 19.33 22.48
C LYS A 10 -2.36 20.16 21.48
N ASN A 11 -2.85 19.56 20.40
CA ASN A 11 -3.53 20.20 19.27
C ASN A 11 -2.66 21.23 18.52
N ASP A 12 -1.35 21.22 18.71
CA ASP A 12 -0.41 22.03 17.94
C ASP A 12 -0.05 21.30 16.64
N PHE A 13 -1.02 21.26 15.72
CA PHE A 13 -0.90 20.50 14.47
C PHE A 13 0.16 21.10 13.54
N ARG A 14 0.41 22.42 13.59
CA ARG A 14 1.43 23.05 12.74
C ARG A 14 2.84 22.62 13.14
N THR A 15 3.14 22.65 14.42
CA THR A 15 4.42 22.14 14.94
C THR A 15 4.56 20.63 14.68
N ALA A 16 3.48 19.85 14.86
CA ALA A 16 3.51 18.42 14.56
C ALA A 16 3.83 18.16 13.08
N ILE A 17 3.25 18.92 12.13
CA ILE A 17 3.54 18.85 10.71
C ILE A 17 5.03 19.05 10.44
N GLN A 18 5.62 20.14 10.95
CA GLN A 18 7.04 20.46 10.74
C GLN A 18 7.95 19.33 11.25
N ILE A 19 7.64 18.77 12.41
CA ILE A 19 8.42 17.67 12.99
C ILE A 19 8.31 16.41 12.12
N TYR A 20 7.09 16.02 11.69
CA TYR A 20 6.92 14.83 10.86
C TYR A 20 7.53 15.00 9.47
N GLU A 21 7.44 16.18 8.85
CA GLU A 21 8.12 16.47 7.58
C GLU A 21 9.65 16.38 7.71
N THR A 22 10.21 16.90 8.81
CA THR A 22 11.65 16.76 9.07
C THR A 22 12.07 15.30 9.26
N LEU A 23 11.24 14.50 9.93
CA LEU A 23 11.51 13.06 10.08
C LEU A 23 11.47 12.32 8.73
N LEU A 24 10.57 12.71 7.83
CA LEU A 24 10.49 12.11 6.49
C LEU A 24 11.71 12.41 5.61
N GLN A 25 12.46 13.47 5.89
CA GLN A 25 13.76 13.72 5.21
C GLN A 25 14.82 12.67 5.57
N GLN A 26 14.69 12.00 6.71
CA GLN A 26 15.59 10.94 7.16
C GLN A 26 15.19 9.56 6.62
N GLY A 27 13.96 9.39 6.19
CA GLY A 27 13.43 8.14 5.64
C GLY A 27 11.90 8.07 5.65
N GLU A 28 11.36 7.25 4.76
CA GLU A 28 9.92 7.03 4.63
C GLU A 28 9.44 6.01 5.66
N ALA A 29 8.34 6.32 6.36
CA ALA A 29 7.66 5.40 7.28
C ALA A 29 6.14 5.59 7.22
N ALA A 30 5.40 4.49 7.14
CA ALA A 30 3.94 4.52 7.03
C ALA A 30 3.28 5.26 8.20
N GLU A 31 3.78 5.06 9.42
CA GLU A 31 3.25 5.72 10.62
C GLU A 31 3.47 7.23 10.61
N ILE A 32 4.61 7.70 10.05
CA ILE A 32 4.90 9.14 9.95
C ILE A 32 3.97 9.78 8.92
N TYR A 33 3.82 9.16 7.75
CA TYR A 33 2.86 9.61 6.74
C TYR A 33 1.42 9.60 7.27
N TYR A 34 1.02 8.57 8.00
CA TYR A 34 -0.31 8.49 8.60
C TYR A 34 -0.56 9.63 9.59
N ASN A 35 0.38 9.87 10.52
CA ASN A 35 0.26 10.95 11.51
C ASN A 35 0.28 12.33 10.85
N LEU A 36 1.10 12.53 9.82
CA LEU A 36 1.16 13.74 9.02
C LEU A 36 -0.17 13.97 8.29
N GLY A 37 -0.77 12.91 7.72
CA GLY A 37 -2.10 12.95 7.13
C GLY A 37 -3.18 13.38 8.13
N ASN A 38 -3.13 12.84 9.36
CA ASN A 38 -4.03 13.25 10.44
C ASN A 38 -3.86 14.74 10.80
N CYS A 39 -2.62 15.23 10.86
CA CYS A 39 -2.36 16.66 11.12
C CYS A 39 -2.95 17.54 10.01
N TYR A 40 -2.68 17.23 8.74
CA TYR A 40 -3.22 17.99 7.61
C TYR A 40 -4.76 17.95 7.56
N TYR A 41 -5.37 16.81 7.90
CA TYR A 41 -6.81 16.71 8.01
C TYR A 41 -7.39 17.63 9.10
N LYS A 42 -6.71 17.74 10.26
CA LYS A 42 -7.12 18.63 11.38
C LYS A 42 -7.00 20.11 11.02
N VAL A 43 -6.03 20.49 10.20
CA VAL A 43 -5.90 21.89 9.73
C VAL A 43 -6.68 22.15 8.42
N ASN A 44 -7.54 21.20 8.01
CA ASN A 44 -8.41 21.27 6.83
C ASN A 44 -7.68 21.31 5.48
N GLU A 45 -6.42 20.88 5.43
CA GLU A 45 -5.65 20.72 4.18
C GLU A 45 -5.91 19.33 3.58
N ILE A 46 -7.12 19.11 3.07
CA ILE A 46 -7.65 17.80 2.70
C ILE A 46 -6.81 17.11 1.60
N ALA A 47 -6.39 17.84 0.57
CA ALA A 47 -5.58 17.26 -0.51
C ALA A 47 -4.23 16.73 0.00
N ARG A 48 -3.57 17.47 0.92
CA ARG A 48 -2.33 17.02 1.57
C ARG A 48 -2.57 15.83 2.51
N ALA A 49 -3.70 15.80 3.21
CA ALA A 49 -4.07 14.66 4.04
C ALA A 49 -4.22 13.39 3.18
N ILE A 50 -4.95 13.46 2.07
CA ILE A 50 -5.11 12.36 1.10
C ILE A 50 -3.75 11.90 0.60
N LEU A 51 -2.88 12.82 0.14
CA LEU A 51 -1.54 12.47 -0.34
C LEU A 51 -0.74 11.67 0.68
N ASN A 52 -0.78 12.08 1.95
CA ASN A 52 -0.02 11.41 3.01
C ASN A 52 -0.65 10.06 3.39
N TYR A 53 -1.98 9.93 3.41
CA TYR A 53 -2.64 8.63 3.61
C TYR A 53 -2.35 7.65 2.47
N GLU A 54 -2.34 8.11 1.20
CA GLU A 54 -1.95 7.28 0.07
C GLU A 54 -0.51 6.77 0.19
N ARG A 55 0.44 7.65 0.55
CA ARG A 55 1.83 7.28 0.80
C ARG A 55 1.95 6.26 1.95
N ALA A 56 1.19 6.46 3.03
CA ALA A 56 1.13 5.51 4.14
C ALA A 56 0.59 4.14 3.70
N LEU A 57 -0.45 4.12 2.85
CA LEU A 57 -1.05 2.90 2.31
C LEU A 57 -0.13 2.16 1.34
N LEU A 58 0.70 2.88 0.57
CA LEU A 58 1.73 2.26 -0.27
C LEU A 58 2.73 1.45 0.56
N LEU A 59 3.10 1.96 1.74
CA LEU A 59 4.05 1.29 2.65
C LEU A 59 3.36 0.20 3.50
N LYS A 60 2.09 0.40 3.88
CA LYS A 60 1.29 -0.55 4.69
C LYS A 60 -0.09 -0.77 4.07
N PRO A 61 -0.21 -1.51 2.97
CA PRO A 61 -1.46 -1.66 2.21
C PRO A 61 -2.58 -2.38 2.97
N GLY A 62 -2.24 -3.21 3.98
CA GLY A 62 -3.21 -3.92 4.81
C GLY A 62 -3.75 -3.13 6.00
N ASN A 63 -3.35 -1.86 6.21
CA ASN A 63 -3.78 -1.11 7.38
C ASN A 63 -5.18 -0.53 7.21
N SER A 64 -6.14 -1.00 8.03
CA SER A 64 -7.55 -0.59 8.00
C SER A 64 -7.75 0.87 8.43
N ASP A 65 -6.97 1.36 9.41
CA ASP A 65 -7.14 2.70 9.98
C ASP A 65 -6.71 3.77 8.96
N ILE A 66 -5.60 3.53 8.26
CA ILE A 66 -5.15 4.42 7.18
C ILE A 66 -6.21 4.47 6.08
N ARG A 67 -6.77 3.31 5.69
CA ARG A 67 -7.80 3.22 4.65
C ARG A 67 -9.06 3.96 5.06
N ALA A 68 -9.54 3.76 6.30
CA ALA A 68 -10.71 4.45 6.81
C ALA A 68 -10.53 5.98 6.81
N ASN A 69 -9.39 6.48 7.29
CA ASN A 69 -9.11 7.92 7.30
C ASN A 69 -8.96 8.50 5.89
N LEU A 70 -8.39 7.74 4.95
CA LEU A 70 -8.33 8.11 3.54
C LEU A 70 -9.74 8.28 2.94
N GLU A 71 -10.64 7.33 3.18
CA GLU A 71 -12.02 7.41 2.68
C GLU A 71 -12.79 8.58 3.31
N ILE A 72 -12.58 8.84 4.61
CA ILE A 72 -13.14 10.03 5.29
C ILE A 72 -12.61 11.33 4.66
N ALA A 73 -11.32 11.39 4.34
CA ALA A 73 -10.73 12.56 3.69
C ALA A 73 -11.26 12.74 2.25
N ARG A 74 -11.35 11.64 1.47
CA ARG A 74 -11.92 11.65 0.11
C ARG A 74 -13.38 12.08 0.09
N ALA A 75 -14.17 11.71 1.11
CA ALA A 75 -15.56 12.14 1.21
C ALA A 75 -15.75 13.66 1.34
N LYS A 76 -14.69 14.37 1.76
CA LYS A 76 -14.67 15.85 1.83
C LYS A 76 -14.26 16.54 0.52
N THR A 77 -13.78 15.81 -0.47
CA THR A 77 -13.45 16.39 -1.77
C THR A 77 -14.71 16.70 -2.57
N ILE A 78 -14.68 17.77 -3.34
CA ILE A 78 -15.80 18.21 -4.20
C ILE A 78 -15.94 17.26 -5.40
N ASP A 79 -14.81 16.92 -6.04
CA ASP A 79 -14.78 16.01 -7.18
C ASP A 79 -14.82 14.55 -6.69
N LYS A 80 -15.94 13.90 -6.94
CA LYS A 80 -16.07 12.46 -6.72
C LYS A 80 -15.73 11.69 -7.97
N VAL A 81 -14.55 11.12 -8.01
CA VAL A 81 -14.20 10.16 -9.07
C VAL A 81 -15.05 8.91 -8.91
N VAL A 82 -15.99 8.71 -9.83
CA VAL A 82 -16.76 7.47 -9.91
C VAL A 82 -15.77 6.35 -10.27
N GLN A 83 -15.48 5.49 -9.31
CA GLN A 83 -14.64 4.33 -9.57
C GLN A 83 -15.35 3.44 -10.60
N LYS A 84 -14.67 3.16 -11.73
CA LYS A 84 -15.19 2.22 -12.71
C LYS A 84 -15.38 0.86 -12.03
N PRO A 85 -16.52 0.17 -12.27
CA PRO A 85 -16.73 -1.16 -11.72
C PRO A 85 -15.61 -2.08 -12.19
N GLU A 86 -14.85 -2.61 -11.25
CA GLU A 86 -13.80 -3.60 -11.54
C GLU A 86 -14.43 -4.99 -11.61
N ILE A 87 -13.89 -5.83 -12.49
CA ILE A 87 -14.29 -7.26 -12.56
C ILE A 87 -14.01 -7.89 -11.19
N PHE A 88 -14.98 -8.64 -10.67
CA PHE A 88 -14.93 -9.24 -9.33
C PHE A 88 -13.58 -9.96 -9.04
N PHE A 89 -13.09 -10.78 -9.98
CA PHE A 89 -11.80 -11.47 -9.80
C PHE A 89 -10.61 -10.52 -9.67
N VAL A 90 -10.62 -9.40 -10.40
CA VAL A 90 -9.55 -8.39 -10.32
C VAL A 90 -9.60 -7.68 -8.96
N ALA A 91 -10.79 -7.30 -8.50
CA ALA A 91 -10.97 -6.67 -7.20
C ALA A 91 -10.56 -7.62 -6.06
N TRP A 92 -10.94 -8.89 -6.15
CA TRP A 92 -10.59 -9.91 -5.17
C TRP A 92 -9.07 -10.18 -5.12
N THR A 93 -8.41 -10.34 -6.27
CA THR A 93 -6.94 -10.52 -6.31
C THR A 93 -6.19 -9.31 -5.79
N LYS A 94 -6.62 -8.08 -6.13
CA LYS A 94 -6.05 -6.84 -5.56
C LYS A 94 -6.22 -6.79 -4.04
N SER A 95 -7.40 -7.16 -3.54
CA SER A 95 -7.65 -7.23 -2.09
C SER A 95 -6.73 -8.22 -1.40
N LEU A 96 -6.53 -9.40 -2.01
CA LEU A 96 -5.65 -10.44 -1.48
C LEU A 96 -4.18 -9.97 -1.47
N ILE A 97 -3.69 -9.39 -2.56
CA ILE A 97 -2.34 -8.83 -2.64
C ILE A 97 -2.13 -7.76 -1.58
N ASN A 98 -3.11 -6.88 -1.38
CA ASN A 98 -3.04 -5.76 -0.44
C ASN A 98 -3.35 -6.16 1.02
N CYS A 99 -3.67 -7.43 1.30
CA CYS A 99 -3.87 -7.91 2.67
C CYS A 99 -2.58 -7.87 3.50
N LEU A 100 -1.44 -8.13 2.85
CA LEU A 100 -0.12 -8.15 3.48
C LEU A 100 0.84 -7.20 2.76
N GLY A 101 1.87 -6.71 3.47
CA GLY A 101 2.95 -5.91 2.87
C GLY A 101 3.98 -6.77 2.14
N VAL A 102 4.85 -6.11 1.34
CA VAL A 102 5.91 -6.77 0.55
C VAL A 102 6.77 -7.70 1.40
N ASP A 103 7.22 -7.22 2.58
CA ASP A 103 8.09 -7.98 3.49
C ASP A 103 7.38 -9.19 4.08
N ALA A 104 6.08 -9.11 4.33
CA ALA A 104 5.30 -10.23 4.84
C ALA A 104 5.16 -11.32 3.78
N TRP A 105 4.82 -10.95 2.52
CA TRP A 105 4.78 -11.90 1.41
C TRP A 105 6.13 -12.57 1.16
N ALA A 106 7.24 -11.79 1.23
CA ALA A 106 8.58 -12.34 1.09
C ALA A 106 8.91 -13.36 2.19
N ARG A 107 8.60 -13.05 3.45
CA ARG A 107 8.81 -13.98 4.59
C ARG A 107 8.00 -15.26 4.46
N TYR A 108 6.72 -15.16 4.07
CA TYR A 108 5.89 -16.36 3.83
C TYR A 108 6.38 -17.16 2.64
N GLY A 109 6.88 -16.51 1.59
CA GLY A 109 7.50 -17.18 0.45
C GLY A 109 8.76 -17.97 0.84
N ILE A 110 9.64 -17.40 1.68
CA ILE A 110 10.83 -18.09 2.20
C ILE A 110 10.41 -19.27 3.10
N ALA A 111 9.45 -19.08 4.01
CA ALA A 111 8.97 -20.15 4.87
C ALA A 111 8.35 -21.32 4.07
N ALA A 112 7.55 -21.00 3.04
CA ALA A 112 6.98 -22.00 2.13
C ALA A 112 8.07 -22.75 1.34
N PHE A 113 9.12 -22.05 0.91
CA PHE A 113 10.26 -22.67 0.22
C PHE A 113 11.03 -23.63 1.13
N ILE A 114 11.25 -23.27 2.40
CA ILE A 114 11.86 -24.20 3.38
C ILE A 114 10.98 -25.41 3.58
N ALA A 115 9.66 -25.25 3.72
CA ALA A 115 8.73 -26.37 3.85
C ALA A 115 8.71 -27.26 2.61
N LEU A 116 8.84 -26.68 1.41
CA LEU A 116 9.03 -27.43 0.16
C LEU A 116 10.28 -28.33 0.24
N LEU A 117 11.43 -27.79 0.68
CA LEU A 117 12.66 -28.57 0.81
C LEU A 117 12.52 -29.72 1.79
N ILE A 118 11.80 -29.51 2.91
CA ILE A 118 11.46 -30.56 3.87
C ILE A 118 10.58 -31.64 3.19
N GLY A 119 9.58 -31.25 2.42
CA GLY A 119 8.75 -32.17 1.64
C GLY A 119 9.55 -33.04 0.67
N VAL A 120 10.47 -32.41 -0.08
CA VAL A 120 11.38 -33.10 -1.00
C VAL A 120 12.30 -34.07 -0.22
N PHE A 121 12.81 -33.65 0.95
CA PHE A 121 13.61 -34.53 1.80
C PHE A 121 12.85 -35.78 2.21
N PHE A 122 11.61 -35.67 2.69
CA PHE A 122 10.77 -36.82 3.05
C PHE A 122 10.45 -37.70 1.82
N PHE A 123 10.21 -37.08 0.67
CA PHE A 123 9.98 -37.83 -0.55
C PHE A 123 11.20 -38.69 -0.98
N CYS A 124 12.41 -38.12 -0.88
CA CYS A 124 13.63 -38.81 -1.31
C CYS A 124 14.12 -39.83 -0.29
N PHE A 125 14.13 -39.52 0.98
CA PHE A 125 14.83 -40.30 2.00
C PHE A 125 13.93 -41.22 2.83
N SER A 126 12.60 -41.05 2.82
CA SER A 126 11.74 -41.94 3.57
C SER A 126 11.69 -43.36 2.97
N LYS A 127 11.70 -44.35 3.83
CA LYS A 127 11.49 -45.77 3.41
C LYS A 127 10.01 -46.15 3.31
N GLN A 128 9.15 -45.43 4.00
CA GLN A 128 7.70 -45.68 4.06
C GLN A 128 6.97 -44.98 2.92
N VAL A 129 6.13 -45.73 2.19
CA VAL A 129 5.34 -45.18 1.07
C VAL A 129 4.41 -44.03 1.47
N LEU A 130 3.87 -44.09 2.69
CA LEU A 130 3.00 -43.04 3.22
C LEU A 130 3.73 -41.69 3.28
N TRP A 131 4.92 -41.66 3.88
CA TRP A 131 5.72 -40.43 3.99
C TRP A 131 6.21 -39.90 2.62
N LYS A 132 6.47 -40.80 1.66
CA LYS A 132 6.75 -40.39 0.27
C LYS A 132 5.57 -39.67 -0.36
N LYS A 133 4.36 -40.22 -0.23
CA LYS A 133 3.14 -39.57 -0.74
C LYS A 133 2.89 -38.23 -0.07
N VAL A 134 2.97 -38.15 1.25
CA VAL A 134 2.82 -36.92 2.00
C VAL A 134 3.86 -35.88 1.57
N GLY A 135 5.14 -36.26 1.50
CA GLY A 135 6.23 -35.39 1.06
C GLY A 135 5.99 -34.83 -0.34
N PHE A 136 5.52 -35.66 -1.29
CA PHE A 136 5.21 -35.23 -2.65
C PHE A 136 4.07 -34.20 -2.73
N PHE A 137 2.91 -34.53 -2.12
CA PHE A 137 1.74 -33.63 -2.20
C PHE A 137 1.97 -32.33 -1.40
N CYS A 138 2.56 -32.41 -0.22
CA CYS A 138 2.92 -31.22 0.56
C CYS A 138 3.98 -30.39 -0.16
N GLY A 139 5.00 -31.02 -0.75
CA GLY A 139 6.00 -30.34 -1.55
C GLY A 139 5.40 -29.59 -2.74
N LEU A 140 4.49 -30.25 -3.47
CA LEU A 140 3.78 -29.62 -4.59
C LEU A 140 2.93 -28.42 -4.13
N ALA A 141 2.20 -28.55 -3.02
CA ALA A 141 1.40 -27.46 -2.47
C ALA A 141 2.28 -26.27 -2.05
N PHE A 142 3.38 -26.51 -1.35
CA PHE A 142 4.31 -25.46 -0.94
C PHE A 142 5.04 -24.81 -2.13
N LEU A 143 5.27 -25.55 -3.21
CA LEU A 143 5.79 -24.96 -4.46
C LEU A 143 4.82 -23.90 -5.02
N PHE A 144 3.52 -24.23 -5.11
CA PHE A 144 2.52 -23.26 -5.57
C PHE A 144 2.42 -22.04 -4.63
N ILE A 145 2.43 -22.26 -3.31
CA ILE A 145 2.41 -21.17 -2.33
C ILE A 145 3.64 -20.27 -2.51
N THR A 146 4.83 -20.84 -2.70
CA THR A 146 6.07 -20.09 -2.92
C THR A 146 5.95 -19.20 -4.16
N ILE A 147 5.44 -19.74 -5.28
CA ILE A 147 5.26 -18.98 -6.53
C ILE A 147 4.27 -17.82 -6.30
N ILE A 148 3.12 -18.08 -5.68
CA ILE A 148 2.09 -17.06 -5.42
C ILE A 148 2.66 -15.95 -4.54
N CYS A 149 3.34 -16.28 -3.44
CA CYS A 149 3.94 -15.29 -2.55
C CYS A 149 4.97 -14.40 -3.27
N ASN A 150 5.81 -14.98 -4.14
CA ASN A 150 6.78 -14.23 -4.93
C ASN A 150 6.12 -13.31 -5.97
N VAL A 151 5.07 -13.78 -6.65
CA VAL A 151 4.31 -12.95 -7.60
C VAL A 151 3.67 -11.77 -6.88
N PHE A 152 3.03 -11.99 -5.72
CA PHE A 152 2.39 -10.93 -4.94
C PHE A 152 3.40 -9.92 -4.39
N ALA A 153 4.52 -10.40 -3.85
CA ALA A 153 5.61 -9.53 -3.39
C ALA A 153 6.16 -8.67 -4.56
N SER A 154 6.36 -9.27 -5.74
CA SER A 154 6.86 -8.56 -6.92
C SER A 154 5.87 -7.48 -7.40
N GLN A 155 4.57 -7.78 -7.46
CA GLN A 155 3.56 -6.81 -7.87
C GLN A 155 3.49 -5.61 -6.90
N GLN A 156 3.53 -5.86 -5.59
CA GLN A 156 3.54 -4.77 -4.62
C GLN A 156 4.84 -3.95 -4.68
N LYS A 157 5.99 -4.60 -4.84
CA LYS A 157 7.27 -3.92 -5.03
C LYS A 157 7.24 -3.03 -6.26
N ASN A 158 6.72 -3.52 -7.38
CA ASN A 158 6.59 -2.73 -8.60
C ASN A 158 5.69 -1.50 -8.39
N LYS A 159 4.58 -1.63 -7.67
CA LYS A 159 3.71 -0.49 -7.32
C LYS A 159 4.43 0.52 -6.43
N LEU A 160 5.28 0.06 -5.53
CA LEU A 160 6.07 0.93 -4.64
C LEU A 160 7.16 1.71 -5.41
N LEU A 161 7.82 1.07 -6.38
CA LEU A 161 8.90 1.66 -7.16
C LEU A 161 8.40 2.56 -8.29
N ASN A 162 7.33 2.16 -8.96
CA ASN A 162 6.76 2.86 -10.13
C ASN A 162 5.54 3.70 -9.69
N ARG A 163 5.80 4.72 -8.86
CA ARG A 163 4.77 5.67 -8.41
C ARG A 163 4.39 6.58 -9.56
N SER A 164 3.28 6.31 -10.24
CA SER A 164 2.77 7.10 -11.37
C SER A 164 1.54 7.94 -11.03
N GLU A 165 1.03 7.85 -9.81
CA GLU A 165 -0.15 8.58 -9.37
C GLU A 165 0.24 9.96 -8.81
N ALA A 166 -0.56 10.98 -9.11
CA ALA A 166 -0.39 12.34 -8.61
C ALA A 166 -1.70 12.87 -8.02
N ILE A 167 -1.58 13.73 -7.01
CA ILE A 167 -2.72 14.40 -6.38
C ILE A 167 -2.60 15.89 -6.68
N VAL A 168 -3.67 16.46 -7.19
CA VAL A 168 -3.77 17.90 -7.44
C VAL A 168 -3.93 18.61 -6.10
N LEU A 169 -2.98 19.51 -5.80
CA LEU A 169 -3.00 20.32 -4.56
C LEU A 169 -3.57 21.73 -4.78
N SER A 170 -3.71 22.15 -6.05
CA SER A 170 -4.29 23.45 -6.38
C SER A 170 -5.81 23.43 -6.26
N PRO A 171 -6.46 24.56 -5.89
CA PRO A 171 -7.92 24.62 -5.76
C PRO A 171 -8.67 24.34 -7.05
N SER A 172 -8.06 24.61 -8.21
CA SER A 172 -8.58 24.24 -9.53
C SER A 172 -7.43 24.05 -10.51
N VAL A 173 -7.56 23.06 -11.39
CA VAL A 173 -6.60 22.79 -12.47
C VAL A 173 -7.34 22.51 -13.76
N THR A 174 -6.98 23.23 -14.82
CA THR A 174 -7.51 22.97 -16.17
C THR A 174 -6.74 21.82 -16.81
N VAL A 175 -7.43 20.71 -17.09
CA VAL A 175 -6.87 19.60 -17.86
C VAL A 175 -6.94 19.93 -19.34
N ARG A 176 -5.79 19.87 -20.03
CA ARG A 176 -5.66 20.17 -21.46
C ARG A 176 -5.34 18.92 -22.28
N SER A 177 -5.68 18.95 -23.56
CA SER A 177 -5.43 17.82 -24.49
C SER A 177 -3.94 17.59 -24.77
N THR A 178 -3.10 18.61 -24.57
CA THR A 178 -1.64 18.55 -24.75
C THR A 178 -0.93 19.18 -23.55
N PRO A 179 0.35 18.82 -23.28
CA PRO A 179 1.13 19.40 -22.18
C PRO A 179 1.50 20.88 -22.38
N SER A 180 1.00 21.56 -23.42
CA SER A 180 1.26 22.98 -23.73
C SER A 180 0.07 23.86 -23.33
N GLU A 181 0.34 25.15 -23.09
CA GLU A 181 -0.71 26.16 -22.83
C GLU A 181 -1.67 26.37 -24.00
N SER A 182 -1.26 26.02 -25.23
CA SER A 182 -2.08 26.09 -26.44
C SER A 182 -3.05 24.93 -26.63
N GLY A 183 -2.98 23.90 -25.78
CA GLY A 183 -3.90 22.76 -25.83
C GLY A 183 -5.34 23.15 -25.50
N THR A 184 -6.32 22.52 -26.18
CA THR A 184 -7.74 22.71 -25.85
C THR A 184 -8.05 22.26 -24.44
N SER A 185 -8.77 23.10 -23.69
CA SER A 185 -9.28 22.74 -22.35
C SER A 185 -10.30 21.60 -22.47
N LEU A 186 -10.09 20.50 -21.75
CA LEU A 186 -10.98 19.35 -21.73
C LEU A 186 -12.01 19.47 -20.59
N PHE A 187 -11.50 19.71 -19.38
CA PHE A 187 -12.33 19.91 -18.16
C PHE A 187 -11.50 20.59 -17.07
N ILE A 188 -12.17 21.06 -16.04
CA ILE A 188 -11.55 21.66 -14.84
C ILE A 188 -11.76 20.70 -13.68
N LEU A 189 -10.66 20.41 -12.95
CA LEU A 189 -10.71 19.71 -11.64
C LEU A 189 -10.77 20.75 -10.53
N HIS A 190 -11.59 20.52 -9.52
CA HIS A 190 -11.79 21.38 -8.35
C HIS A 190 -11.34 20.70 -7.05
#